data_5c4b365890a5534bb3cf1379e5663ba0
#
_entry.id   5c4b365890a5534bb3cf1379e5663ba0
#
_cell.length_a   1.000
_cell.length_b   1.000
_cell.length_c   1.000
_cell.angle_alpha   90.00
_cell.angle_beta   90.00
_cell.angle_gamma   90.00
#
_symmetry.space_group_name_H-M   'P 1'
#
loop_
_entity.id
_entity.type
_entity.pdbx_description
1 polymer ?
#
loop_
_entity_poly.entity_id
_entity_poly.type
_entity_poly.pdbx_seq_one_letter_code
_entity_poly.pdbx_strand_id
1 'polypeptide(L)'
;MNKGLQGQRGAVLLVVLVVSLLSSLLVFTSIQENQLQTRLSGNFHKKINAQLSAEQGMNDSYRALHQALGAEPRIEWDQLVQKVPGKGEGAMAGSRFRIDQLDASASSKLALQSHGRYLEGNASLNALFALKREPGNLIFQDSVVACEGLSLSGSGFIDSYDSRKGAYKESVSGTLNQGQNAKVATVSDKANVVLAGHSPIWGDVRATGSVTLKGSSPVAGNVLAGGDITISPSDGVVRVEGSVNGSGNFALQGGHIAGAVAINGDVSMGHGTSIAGDKLNYGGNGAFLDAKHQKYLEPKYRTHPKLLPVVGQVCDPLNVAALPKSFPPATLPINGPLTLGATQQMVLTTDPSTGSVTSSNQQKPGLPFPGKGELFGKEQTIYKLDSLNMGADASLTIKGDVVLLIDKDFTMTGSNKLTVSEGSSLILIVSGKVDLGAGAEVTAAKQGLTAGGTPAISIYSAYSGKDGVKLSGNTPLYAALYAPLTEMKISGSGGLYGAVRAKHLTESGAGGVHYDEALGMADLGDDQGPPPTLALRQWHFVQ
;
A
#
# COMPACT_ATOMS: atom_id res chain seq x y z
N MET A 1 -67.19 15.76 -97.41
CA MET A 1 -65.72 15.83 -97.49
C MET A 1 -65.15 15.29 -96.17
N ASN A 2 -64.87 13.95 -96.20
CA ASN A 2 -64.23 13.22 -95.10
C ASN A 2 -62.73 13.12 -95.39
N LYS A 3 -61.88 13.70 -94.64
CA LYS A 3 -60.42 13.38 -94.58
C LYS A 3 -60.08 12.92 -93.21
N GLY A 4 -59.95 11.70 -93.01
CA GLY A 4 -58.72 10.93 -92.75
C GLY A 4 -58.21 11.05 -91.31
N LEU A 5 -58.76 10.19 -90.47
CA LEU A 5 -58.17 9.80 -89.18
C LEU A 5 -57.39 8.47 -89.29
N GLN A 6 -56.30 8.46 -90.05
CA GLN A 6 -55.50 7.19 -90.21
C GLN A 6 -54.05 7.36 -89.68
N GLY A 7 -53.66 8.44 -89.03
CA GLY A 7 -52.28 8.60 -88.62
C GLY A 7 -51.98 8.33 -87.13
N GLN A 8 -52.95 8.10 -86.22
CA GLN A 8 -52.72 8.05 -84.78
C GLN A 8 -52.55 6.67 -84.14
N ARG A 9 -52.87 5.60 -84.84
CA ARG A 9 -52.82 4.24 -84.24
C ARG A 9 -51.37 3.73 -84.02
N GLY A 10 -50.41 4.09 -84.85
CA GLY A 10 -49.00 3.68 -84.71
C GLY A 10 -48.26 4.40 -83.59
N ALA A 11 -48.55 5.71 -83.37
CA ALA A 11 -47.90 6.47 -82.32
C ALA A 11 -48.33 6.02 -80.92
N VAL A 12 -49.60 5.67 -80.72
CA VAL A 12 -50.10 5.12 -79.46
C VAL A 12 -49.45 3.80 -79.10
N LEU A 13 -49.28 2.91 -80.09
CA LEU A 13 -48.59 1.62 -79.85
C LEU A 13 -47.13 1.82 -79.43
N LEU A 14 -46.43 2.80 -80.02
CA LEU A 14 -45.05 3.09 -79.72
C LEU A 14 -44.92 3.71 -78.31
N VAL A 15 -45.82 4.63 -77.92
CA VAL A 15 -45.87 5.21 -76.57
C VAL A 15 -46.16 4.13 -75.52
N VAL A 16 -47.14 3.23 -75.79
CA VAL A 16 -47.43 2.11 -74.87
C VAL A 16 -46.24 1.19 -74.73
N LEU A 17 -45.51 0.92 -75.80
CA LEU A 17 -44.33 0.07 -75.78
C LEU A 17 -43.19 0.69 -75.04
N VAL A 18 -42.93 2.00 -75.16
CA VAL A 18 -41.94 2.74 -74.44
C VAL A 18 -42.31 2.82 -72.97
N VAL A 19 -43.55 3.11 -72.60
CA VAL A 19 -44.03 3.17 -71.23
C VAL A 19 -43.93 1.79 -70.55
N SER A 20 -44.32 0.69 -71.30
CA SER A 20 -44.18 -0.66 -70.74
C SER A 20 -42.73 -1.05 -70.54
N LEU A 21 -41.84 -0.65 -71.45
CA LEU A 21 -40.39 -0.91 -71.34
C LEU A 21 -39.77 -0.12 -70.15
N LEU A 22 -40.12 1.15 -69.99
CA LEU A 22 -39.71 1.98 -68.84
C LEU A 22 -40.25 1.41 -67.51
N SER A 23 -41.52 1.01 -67.47
CA SER A 23 -42.13 0.39 -66.31
C SER A 23 -41.44 -0.95 -65.95
N SER A 24 -41.12 -1.75 -66.97
CA SER A 24 -40.37 -3.02 -66.73
C SER A 24 -38.97 -2.75 -66.21
N LEU A 25 -38.30 -1.72 -66.69
CA LEU A 25 -36.97 -1.29 -66.23
C LEU A 25 -37.01 -0.80 -64.77
N LEU A 26 -38.02 -0.01 -64.40
CA LEU A 26 -38.24 0.43 -63.02
C LEU A 26 -38.54 -0.71 -62.08
N VAL A 27 -39.36 -1.67 -62.51
CA VAL A 27 -39.63 -2.88 -61.70
C VAL A 27 -38.37 -3.72 -61.53
N PHE A 28 -37.57 -3.87 -62.60
CA PHE A 28 -36.31 -4.65 -62.51
C PHE A 28 -35.29 -3.99 -61.61
N THR A 29 -35.10 -2.67 -61.66
CA THR A 29 -34.23 -1.92 -60.75
C THR A 29 -34.72 -2.02 -59.31
N SER A 30 -36.03 -1.91 -59.07
CA SER A 30 -36.62 -2.08 -57.73
C SER A 30 -36.43 -3.48 -57.15
N ILE A 31 -36.53 -4.52 -57.99
CA ILE A 31 -36.22 -5.90 -57.53
C ILE A 31 -34.75 -6.07 -57.18
N GLN A 32 -33.84 -5.49 -57.97
CA GLN A 32 -32.41 -5.55 -57.69
C GLN A 32 -32.07 -4.81 -56.40
N GLU A 33 -32.62 -3.60 -56.17
CA GLU A 33 -32.45 -2.84 -54.94
C GLU A 33 -32.97 -3.62 -53.71
N ASN A 34 -34.17 -4.22 -53.82
CA ASN A 34 -34.72 -5.05 -52.74
C ASN A 34 -33.86 -6.29 -52.45
N GLN A 35 -33.32 -6.95 -53.48
CA GLN A 35 -32.39 -8.06 -53.26
C GLN A 35 -31.08 -7.60 -52.59
N LEU A 36 -30.55 -6.43 -52.99
CA LEU A 36 -29.36 -5.87 -52.39
C LEU A 36 -29.60 -5.50 -50.92
N GLN A 37 -30.72 -4.85 -50.63
CA GLN A 37 -31.13 -4.51 -49.27
C GLN A 37 -31.31 -5.74 -48.39
N THR A 38 -31.95 -6.79 -48.92
CA THR A 38 -32.13 -8.07 -48.23
C THR A 38 -30.79 -8.74 -47.90
N ARG A 39 -29.85 -8.73 -48.86
CA ARG A 39 -28.49 -9.28 -48.66
C ARG A 39 -27.71 -8.43 -47.66
N LEU A 40 -27.77 -7.10 -47.73
CA LEU A 40 -27.13 -6.19 -46.79
C LEU A 40 -27.67 -6.38 -45.37
N SER A 41 -29.01 -6.41 -45.22
CA SER A 41 -29.67 -6.68 -43.94
C SER A 41 -29.28 -8.04 -43.38
N GLY A 42 -29.25 -9.07 -44.19
CA GLY A 42 -28.84 -10.40 -43.79
C GLY A 42 -27.37 -10.46 -43.34
N ASN A 43 -26.47 -9.80 -44.08
CA ASN A 43 -25.06 -9.72 -43.71
C ASN A 43 -24.84 -8.91 -42.45
N PHE A 44 -25.58 -7.79 -42.28
CA PHE A 44 -25.55 -6.99 -41.06
C PHE A 44 -26.02 -7.79 -39.85
N HIS A 45 -27.12 -8.54 -40.00
CA HIS A 45 -27.62 -9.43 -38.95
C HIS A 45 -26.60 -10.52 -38.56
N LYS A 46 -25.91 -11.11 -39.52
CA LYS A 46 -24.85 -12.10 -39.26
C LYS A 46 -23.68 -11.46 -38.51
N LYS A 47 -23.28 -10.25 -38.92
CA LYS A 47 -22.18 -9.51 -38.28
C LYS A 47 -22.51 -9.14 -36.85
N ILE A 48 -23.70 -8.60 -36.57
CA ILE A 48 -24.12 -8.25 -35.20
C ILE A 48 -24.15 -9.50 -34.31
N ASN A 49 -24.72 -10.61 -34.79
CA ASN A 49 -24.76 -11.83 -33.99
C ASN A 49 -23.36 -12.43 -33.74
N ALA A 50 -22.43 -12.27 -34.68
CA ALA A 50 -21.03 -12.62 -34.44
C ALA A 50 -20.38 -11.70 -33.40
N GLN A 51 -20.68 -10.39 -33.42
CA GLN A 51 -20.23 -9.46 -32.42
C GLN A 51 -20.75 -9.80 -31.02
N LEU A 52 -22.07 -10.06 -30.90
CA LEU A 52 -22.67 -10.50 -29.63
C LEU A 52 -22.07 -11.81 -29.13
N SER A 53 -21.67 -12.70 -30.02
CA SER A 53 -21.00 -13.95 -29.64
C SER A 53 -19.57 -13.71 -29.15
N ALA A 54 -18.84 -12.75 -29.74
CA ALA A 54 -17.54 -12.34 -29.24
C ALA A 54 -17.65 -11.68 -27.86
N GLU A 55 -18.66 -10.83 -27.65
CA GLU A 55 -18.96 -10.22 -26.36
C GLU A 55 -19.31 -11.26 -25.29
N GLN A 56 -20.13 -12.27 -25.67
CA GLN A 56 -20.46 -13.37 -24.76
C GLN A 56 -19.20 -14.09 -24.28
N GLY A 57 -18.28 -14.42 -25.18
CA GLY A 57 -17.02 -15.05 -24.81
C GLY A 57 -16.19 -14.22 -23.82
N MET A 58 -16.18 -12.91 -24.02
CA MET A 58 -15.47 -12.00 -23.13
C MET A 58 -16.16 -11.90 -21.76
N ASN A 59 -17.48 -11.85 -21.73
CA ASN A 59 -18.27 -11.85 -20.49
C ASN A 59 -18.10 -13.15 -19.72
N ASP A 60 -18.06 -14.29 -20.39
CA ASP A 60 -17.83 -15.59 -19.76
C ASP A 60 -16.41 -15.67 -19.18
N SER A 61 -15.43 -15.12 -19.89
CA SER A 61 -14.04 -14.99 -19.38
C SER A 61 -14.00 -14.13 -18.14
N TYR A 62 -14.62 -12.95 -18.15
CA TYR A 62 -14.70 -12.07 -16.97
C TYR A 62 -15.37 -12.79 -15.79
N ARG A 63 -16.48 -13.48 -16.05
CA ARG A 63 -17.23 -14.21 -15.03
C ARG A 63 -16.42 -15.34 -14.41
N ALA A 64 -15.72 -16.12 -15.24
CA ALA A 64 -14.87 -17.21 -14.78
C ALA A 64 -13.71 -16.71 -13.91
N LEU A 65 -13.04 -15.63 -14.34
CA LEU A 65 -11.96 -15.00 -13.57
C LEU A 65 -12.48 -14.43 -12.25
N HIS A 66 -13.63 -13.75 -12.28
CA HIS A 66 -14.24 -13.18 -11.08
C HIS A 66 -14.69 -14.25 -10.08
N GLN A 67 -15.26 -15.36 -10.55
CA GLN A 67 -15.65 -16.49 -9.71
C GLN A 67 -14.42 -17.19 -9.10
N ALA A 68 -13.35 -17.37 -9.87
CA ALA A 68 -12.11 -17.95 -9.37
C ALA A 68 -11.49 -17.08 -8.28
N LEU A 69 -11.46 -15.75 -8.46
CA LEU A 69 -10.99 -14.80 -7.47
C LEU A 69 -11.88 -14.74 -6.22
N GLY A 70 -13.19 -14.93 -6.37
CA GLY A 70 -14.12 -14.99 -5.24
C GLY A 70 -13.98 -16.27 -4.42
N ALA A 71 -13.66 -17.40 -5.08
CA ALA A 71 -13.45 -18.69 -4.42
C ALA A 71 -12.06 -18.77 -3.75
N GLU A 72 -11.05 -18.22 -4.40
CA GLU A 72 -9.66 -18.22 -3.96
C GLU A 72 -9.02 -16.84 -4.25
N PRO A 73 -9.14 -15.88 -3.33
CA PRO A 73 -8.62 -14.52 -3.53
C PRO A 73 -7.11 -14.45 -3.81
N ARG A 74 -6.37 -15.45 -3.36
CA ARG A 74 -4.90 -15.56 -3.52
C ARG A 74 -4.45 -16.50 -4.63
N ILE A 75 -5.38 -17.00 -5.47
CA ILE A 75 -5.03 -17.85 -6.60
C ILE A 75 -3.84 -17.28 -7.39
N GLU A 76 -2.84 -18.11 -7.65
CA GLU A 76 -1.66 -17.71 -8.41
C GLU A 76 -2.04 -17.25 -9.82
N TRP A 77 -1.27 -16.28 -10.36
CA TRP A 77 -1.61 -15.67 -11.65
C TRP A 77 -1.75 -16.70 -12.77
N ASP A 78 -0.82 -17.63 -12.85
CA ASP A 78 -0.83 -18.67 -13.89
C ASP A 78 -2.03 -19.60 -13.78
N GLN A 79 -2.48 -19.91 -12.57
CA GLN A 79 -3.67 -20.70 -12.31
C GLN A 79 -4.95 -19.91 -12.63
N LEU A 80 -4.97 -18.62 -12.31
CA LEU A 80 -6.09 -17.73 -12.62
C LEU A 80 -6.30 -17.63 -14.14
N VAL A 81 -5.23 -17.41 -14.89
CA VAL A 81 -5.27 -17.31 -16.37
C VAL A 81 -5.81 -18.59 -17.01
N GLN A 82 -5.55 -19.76 -16.45
CA GLN A 82 -6.09 -21.04 -16.92
C GLN A 82 -7.61 -21.19 -16.73
N LYS A 83 -8.25 -20.34 -15.92
CA LYS A 83 -9.71 -20.34 -15.74
C LYS A 83 -10.47 -19.68 -16.90
N VAL A 84 -9.77 -19.03 -17.81
CA VAL A 84 -10.38 -18.43 -19.01
C VAL A 84 -10.93 -19.53 -19.90
N PRO A 85 -12.22 -19.50 -20.28
CA PRO A 85 -12.79 -20.49 -21.18
C PRO A 85 -12.18 -20.36 -22.58
N GLY A 86 -11.66 -21.45 -23.14
CA GLY A 86 -11.06 -21.42 -24.48
C GLY A 86 -12.08 -21.28 -25.62
N LYS A 87 -13.30 -21.73 -25.40
CA LYS A 87 -14.42 -21.73 -26.39
C LYS A 87 -15.76 -21.95 -25.71
N GLY A 88 -16.84 -21.53 -26.35
CA GLY A 88 -18.21 -21.74 -25.87
C GLY A 88 -19.27 -21.43 -26.92
N GLU A 89 -20.52 -21.58 -26.50
CA GLU A 89 -21.67 -21.15 -27.30
C GLU A 89 -21.85 -19.64 -27.16
N GLY A 90 -22.24 -18.97 -28.25
CA GLY A 90 -22.50 -17.54 -28.22
C GLY A 90 -23.91 -17.21 -27.75
N ALA A 91 -24.24 -15.92 -27.74
CA ALA A 91 -25.51 -15.39 -27.25
C ALA A 91 -26.75 -15.85 -28.03
N MET A 92 -26.58 -16.23 -29.30
CA MET A 92 -27.66 -16.71 -30.18
C MET A 92 -27.49 -18.20 -30.47
N ALA A 93 -28.61 -18.91 -30.61
CA ALA A 93 -28.60 -20.33 -30.99
C ALA A 93 -27.80 -20.53 -32.27
N GLY A 94 -26.85 -21.47 -32.26
CA GLY A 94 -25.94 -21.74 -33.37
C GLY A 94 -24.76 -20.79 -33.52
N SER A 95 -24.63 -19.79 -32.67
CA SER A 95 -23.42 -18.97 -32.61
C SER A 95 -22.39 -19.55 -31.64
N ARG A 96 -21.13 -19.25 -31.86
CA ARG A 96 -20.00 -19.78 -31.06
C ARG A 96 -18.95 -18.70 -30.87
N PHE A 97 -18.16 -18.84 -29.78
CA PHE A 97 -16.96 -18.04 -29.59
C PHE A 97 -15.73 -18.91 -29.30
N ARG A 98 -14.56 -18.32 -29.54
CA ARG A 98 -13.24 -18.83 -29.15
C ARG A 98 -12.45 -17.71 -28.54
N ILE A 99 -11.74 -17.98 -27.44
CA ILE A 99 -10.88 -17.03 -26.77
C ILE A 99 -9.42 -17.40 -27.01
N ASP A 100 -8.66 -16.44 -27.47
CA ASP A 100 -7.21 -16.52 -27.57
C ASP A 100 -6.59 -15.58 -26.53
N GLN A 101 -5.59 -16.07 -25.81
CA GLN A 101 -4.79 -15.25 -24.90
C GLN A 101 -3.68 -14.59 -25.70
N LEU A 102 -3.69 -13.26 -25.78
CA LEU A 102 -2.69 -12.52 -26.56
C LEU A 102 -1.43 -12.26 -25.74
N ASP A 103 -1.59 -11.91 -24.47
CA ASP A 103 -0.49 -11.63 -23.54
C ASP A 103 -0.95 -11.87 -22.11
N ALA A 104 -0.16 -12.64 -21.36
CA ALA A 104 -0.32 -12.90 -19.94
C ALA A 104 1.04 -12.80 -19.21
N SER A 105 2.06 -12.22 -19.83
CA SER A 105 3.44 -12.17 -19.32
C SER A 105 3.61 -11.28 -18.10
N ALA A 106 2.74 -10.27 -17.95
CA ALA A 106 2.72 -9.42 -16.76
C ALA A 106 1.79 -10.01 -15.70
N SER A 107 2.28 -10.27 -14.51
CA SER A 107 1.56 -10.91 -13.38
C SER A 107 0.29 -10.19 -12.89
N SER A 108 -0.18 -9.17 -13.59
CA SER A 108 -1.40 -8.41 -13.25
C SER A 108 -2.20 -7.95 -14.46
N LYS A 109 -1.79 -8.29 -15.69
CA LYS A 109 -2.47 -7.87 -16.93
C LYS A 109 -2.70 -9.06 -17.85
N LEU A 110 -3.91 -9.18 -18.36
CA LEU A 110 -4.33 -10.24 -19.25
C LEU A 110 -4.99 -9.64 -20.48
N ALA A 111 -4.35 -9.78 -21.62
CA ALA A 111 -4.92 -9.40 -22.91
C ALA A 111 -5.59 -10.62 -23.57
N LEU A 112 -6.88 -10.52 -23.84
CA LEU A 112 -7.67 -11.56 -24.47
C LEU A 112 -8.24 -11.06 -25.79
N GLN A 113 -8.37 -11.98 -26.74
CA GLN A 113 -9.14 -11.78 -27.96
C GLN A 113 -10.24 -12.81 -28.05
N SER A 114 -11.48 -12.35 -28.19
CA SER A 114 -12.65 -13.20 -28.40
C SER A 114 -13.06 -13.16 -29.85
N HIS A 115 -13.11 -14.33 -30.50
CA HIS A 115 -13.59 -14.52 -31.85
C HIS A 115 -15.01 -15.08 -31.83
N GLY A 116 -15.97 -14.25 -32.19
CA GLY A 116 -17.37 -14.65 -32.34
C GLY A 116 -17.71 -15.05 -33.78
N ARG A 117 -18.50 -16.10 -33.94
CA ARG A 117 -18.97 -16.59 -35.23
C ARG A 117 -20.47 -16.87 -35.19
N TYR A 118 -21.18 -16.41 -36.22
CA TYR A 118 -22.57 -16.75 -36.48
C TYR A 118 -22.78 -16.94 -37.96
N LEU A 119 -23.11 -18.18 -38.36
CA LEU A 119 -23.15 -18.61 -39.78
C LEU A 119 -21.81 -18.27 -40.48
N GLU A 120 -21.84 -17.41 -41.51
CA GLU A 120 -20.64 -16.91 -42.21
C GLU A 120 -20.10 -15.59 -41.64
N GLY A 121 -20.80 -14.97 -40.67
CA GLY A 121 -20.36 -13.75 -40.02
C GLY A 121 -19.31 -14.03 -38.95
N ASN A 122 -18.25 -13.23 -38.94
CA ASN A 122 -17.19 -13.29 -37.96
C ASN A 122 -16.98 -11.89 -37.33
N ALA A 123 -16.59 -11.86 -36.06
CA ALA A 123 -16.18 -10.65 -35.38
C ALA A 123 -15.10 -10.97 -34.33
N SER A 124 -14.21 -10.06 -34.11
CA SER A 124 -13.15 -10.20 -33.07
C SER A 124 -13.19 -9.02 -32.13
N LEU A 125 -13.11 -9.29 -30.84
CA LEU A 125 -13.13 -8.32 -29.76
C LEU A 125 -11.88 -8.49 -28.91
N ASN A 126 -11.13 -7.41 -28.72
CA ASN A 126 -9.99 -7.36 -27.83
C ASN A 126 -10.38 -6.75 -26.48
N ALA A 127 -9.91 -7.33 -25.40
CA ALA A 127 -10.03 -6.78 -24.07
C ALA A 127 -8.72 -6.91 -23.29
N LEU A 128 -8.44 -5.90 -22.47
CA LEU A 128 -7.35 -5.91 -21.51
C LEU A 128 -7.92 -5.88 -20.10
N PHE A 129 -7.72 -6.94 -19.36
CA PHE A 129 -8.03 -7.03 -17.94
C PHE A 129 -6.80 -6.68 -17.10
N ALA A 130 -7.00 -5.92 -16.05
CA ALA A 130 -5.98 -5.67 -15.03
C ALA A 130 -6.49 -6.20 -13.70
N LEU A 131 -5.69 -7.07 -13.08
CA LEU A 131 -5.94 -7.53 -11.73
C LEU A 131 -5.31 -6.53 -10.76
N LYS A 132 -6.13 -5.93 -9.91
CA LYS A 132 -5.68 -5.13 -8.78
C LYS A 132 -5.91 -5.96 -7.53
N ARG A 133 -4.82 -6.43 -6.95
CA ARG A 133 -4.82 -6.94 -5.58
C ARG A 133 -4.45 -5.78 -4.69
N GLU A 134 -5.37 -5.37 -3.83
CA GLU A 134 -4.99 -4.52 -2.73
C GLU A 134 -4.38 -5.46 -1.69
N PRO A 135 -3.14 -5.22 -1.28
CA PRO A 135 -2.55 -6.03 -0.24
C PRO A 135 -3.50 -5.99 0.97
N GLY A 136 -3.71 -7.12 1.60
CA GLY A 136 -4.36 -7.21 2.90
C GLY A 136 -3.70 -6.24 3.88
N ASN A 137 -4.25 -6.05 5.06
CA ASN A 137 -3.81 -5.07 6.07
C ASN A 137 -2.35 -4.66 5.92
N LEU A 138 -2.10 -3.62 5.11
CA LEU A 138 -0.77 -3.05 4.92
C LEU A 138 -0.45 -2.20 6.15
N ILE A 139 -0.16 -2.89 7.24
CA ILE A 139 0.08 -2.28 8.55
C ILE A 139 1.30 -1.38 8.54
N PHE A 140 2.27 -1.69 7.67
CA PHE A 140 3.55 -1.00 7.56
C PHE A 140 3.70 -0.19 6.26
N GLN A 141 2.60 0.35 5.71
CA GLN A 141 2.65 1.28 4.56
C GLN A 141 3.27 2.64 4.89
N ASP A 142 3.11 3.05 6.14
CA ASP A 142 3.66 4.30 6.65
C ASP A 142 4.90 4.00 7.50
N SER A 143 5.87 4.89 7.50
CA SER A 143 7.08 4.75 8.30
C SER A 143 6.77 4.74 9.79
N VAL A 144 5.88 5.63 10.19
CA VAL A 144 5.43 5.81 11.57
C VAL A 144 3.92 5.97 11.60
N VAL A 145 3.26 5.09 12.32
CA VAL A 145 1.88 5.29 12.76
C VAL A 145 1.88 5.43 14.28
N ALA A 146 1.76 6.67 14.77
CA ALA A 146 1.63 6.96 16.18
C ALA A 146 0.15 7.18 16.50
N CYS A 147 -0.53 6.18 17.06
CA CYS A 147 -1.98 6.17 17.17
C CYS A 147 -2.55 7.41 17.88
N GLU A 148 -2.04 7.72 19.05
CA GLU A 148 -2.49 8.85 19.88
C GLU A 148 -1.57 10.08 19.82
N GLY A 149 -0.41 9.96 19.17
CA GLY A 149 0.47 11.11 18.94
C GLY A 149 1.94 10.79 18.75
N LEU A 150 2.62 11.74 18.11
CA LEU A 150 4.07 11.73 17.86
C LEU A 150 4.72 12.96 18.48
N SER A 151 5.83 12.75 19.17
CA SER A 151 6.67 13.83 19.72
C SER A 151 8.14 13.58 19.41
N LEU A 152 8.74 14.42 18.57
CA LEU A 152 10.17 14.42 18.28
C LEU A 152 10.79 15.68 18.89
N SER A 153 11.82 15.53 19.71
CA SER A 153 12.41 16.64 20.45
C SER A 153 13.93 16.73 20.40
N GLY A 154 14.58 15.78 19.80
CA GLY A 154 16.03 15.70 19.69
C GLY A 154 16.59 16.25 18.36
N SER A 155 17.54 15.52 17.81
CA SER A 155 18.10 15.71 16.47
C SER A 155 17.97 14.47 15.59
N GLY A 156 17.15 13.52 16.01
CA GLY A 156 16.77 12.37 15.21
C GLY A 156 15.86 12.77 14.08
N PHE A 157 15.76 11.93 13.06
CA PHE A 157 14.98 12.25 11.86
C PHE A 157 14.26 11.02 11.32
N ILE A 158 13.24 11.27 10.50
CA ILE A 158 12.47 10.23 9.84
C ILE A 158 12.70 10.34 8.35
N ASP A 159 13.30 9.30 7.75
CA ASP A 159 13.55 9.19 6.32
C ASP A 159 13.20 7.77 5.81
N SER A 160 13.49 7.46 4.56
CA SER A 160 13.27 6.14 3.98
C SER A 160 14.51 5.59 3.30
N TYR A 161 14.50 4.29 3.06
CA TYR A 161 15.40 3.56 2.20
C TYR A 161 14.70 2.32 1.63
N ASP A 162 15.28 1.67 0.65
CA ASP A 162 14.73 0.45 0.06
C ASP A 162 15.72 -0.70 0.23
N SER A 163 15.45 -1.59 1.19
CA SER A 163 16.33 -2.74 1.49
C SER A 163 16.51 -3.70 0.30
N ARG A 164 15.64 -3.65 -0.71
CA ARG A 164 15.80 -4.40 -1.97
C ARG A 164 16.96 -3.88 -2.81
N LYS A 165 17.38 -2.64 -2.58
CA LYS A 165 18.51 -1.98 -3.26
C LYS A 165 19.82 -2.04 -2.48
N GLY A 166 19.78 -2.45 -1.21
CA GLY A 166 20.95 -2.52 -0.34
C GLY A 166 20.68 -1.97 1.06
N ALA A 167 21.72 -1.87 1.89
CA ALA A 167 21.60 -1.35 3.23
C ALA A 167 21.33 0.17 3.25
N TYR A 168 20.82 0.67 4.35
CA TYR A 168 20.65 2.11 4.57
C TYR A 168 21.97 2.87 4.37
N LYS A 169 21.93 3.95 3.58
CA LYS A 169 23.10 4.76 3.17
C LYS A 169 24.19 4.01 2.42
N GLU A 170 23.94 2.80 1.96
CA GLU A 170 24.84 2.13 1.02
C GLU A 170 24.85 2.89 -0.32
N SER A 171 26.01 3.04 -0.92
CA SER A 171 26.13 3.67 -2.24
C SER A 171 25.79 2.66 -3.33
N VAL A 172 24.66 2.86 -4.00
CA VAL A 172 24.20 2.03 -5.11
C VAL A 172 24.29 2.86 -6.38
N SER A 173 25.17 2.48 -7.30
CA SER A 173 25.38 3.21 -8.57
C SER A 173 25.65 4.71 -8.39
N GLY A 174 26.39 5.11 -7.33
CA GLY A 174 26.75 6.49 -7.03
C GLY A 174 25.67 7.30 -6.30
N THR A 175 24.52 6.69 -5.97
CA THR A 175 23.45 7.32 -5.17
C THR A 175 23.33 6.60 -3.83
N LEU A 176 23.21 7.35 -2.74
CA LEU A 176 22.95 6.76 -1.43
C LEU A 176 21.56 6.18 -1.37
N ASN A 177 21.42 4.97 -0.80
CA ASN A 177 20.13 4.36 -0.51
C ASN A 177 19.48 5.06 0.70
N GLN A 178 18.98 6.26 0.43
CA GLN A 178 18.27 7.14 1.35
C GLN A 178 17.22 7.93 0.56
N GLY A 179 15.98 7.96 1.03
CA GLY A 179 14.85 8.52 0.32
C GLY A 179 13.99 9.47 1.16
N GLN A 180 12.96 10.00 0.52
CA GLN A 180 12.01 10.96 1.10
C GLN A 180 10.58 10.41 1.11
N ASN A 181 10.41 9.08 1.14
CA ASN A 181 9.11 8.42 1.12
C ASN A 181 8.62 8.04 2.52
N ALA A 182 9.20 8.61 3.56
CA ALA A 182 8.78 8.38 4.92
C ALA A 182 7.45 9.10 5.20
N LYS A 183 6.40 8.33 5.39
CA LYS A 183 5.07 8.84 5.74
C LYS A 183 4.84 8.69 7.23
N VAL A 184 4.42 9.78 7.86
CA VAL A 184 4.09 9.82 9.28
C VAL A 184 2.60 10.06 9.44
N ALA A 185 1.92 9.20 10.19
CA ALA A 185 0.49 9.31 10.41
C ALA A 185 0.10 9.19 11.89
N THR A 186 -0.93 9.92 12.29
CA THR A 186 -1.70 9.62 13.50
C THR A 186 -3.09 9.13 13.11
N VAL A 187 -3.72 8.28 13.94
CA VAL A 187 -4.95 7.58 13.56
C VAL A 187 -6.10 7.69 14.56
N SER A 188 -5.83 7.88 15.86
CA SER A 188 -6.87 8.15 16.84
C SER A 188 -7.45 9.56 16.68
N ASP A 189 -8.65 9.79 17.16
CA ASP A 189 -9.27 11.11 17.07
C ASP A 189 -8.41 12.17 17.76
N LYS A 190 -8.21 13.31 17.08
CA LYS A 190 -7.43 14.47 17.57
C LYS A 190 -5.99 14.18 18.01
N ALA A 191 -5.38 13.15 17.46
CA ALA A 191 -4.00 12.80 17.76
C ALA A 191 -3.01 13.75 17.06
N ASN A 192 -2.08 14.31 17.83
CA ASN A 192 -1.21 15.40 17.40
C ASN A 192 0.16 14.91 16.93
N VAL A 193 0.80 15.73 16.08
CA VAL A 193 2.21 15.60 15.71
C VAL A 193 2.95 16.85 16.21
N VAL A 194 3.97 16.64 17.02
CA VAL A 194 4.81 17.72 17.58
C VAL A 194 6.26 17.47 17.23
N LEU A 195 6.84 18.36 16.44
CA LEU A 195 8.27 18.38 16.13
C LEU A 195 8.91 19.55 16.84
N ALA A 196 9.97 19.29 17.60
CA ALA A 196 10.78 20.28 18.26
C ALA A 196 12.27 19.94 18.06
N GLY A 197 13.18 20.86 18.39
CA GLY A 197 14.60 20.62 18.17
C GLY A 197 14.99 20.66 16.69
N HIS A 198 15.74 19.67 16.23
CA HIS A 198 16.18 19.52 14.83
C HIS A 198 15.78 18.11 14.32
N SER A 199 14.50 17.90 14.14
CA SER A 199 13.95 16.58 13.82
C SER A 199 13.20 16.60 12.47
N PRO A 200 13.92 16.59 11.33
CA PRO A 200 13.32 16.62 10.00
C PRO A 200 12.53 15.36 9.70
N ILE A 201 11.45 15.53 8.92
CA ILE A 201 10.70 14.41 8.30
C ILE A 201 10.87 14.50 6.78
N TRP A 202 11.52 13.50 6.22
CA TRP A 202 11.72 13.34 4.78
C TRP A 202 10.56 12.57 4.15
N GLY A 203 9.38 13.21 4.14
CA GLY A 203 8.13 12.64 3.63
C GLY A 203 6.92 13.42 4.10
N ASP A 204 5.74 12.80 3.95
CA ASP A 204 4.45 13.42 4.27
C ASP A 204 4.10 13.29 5.77
N VAL A 205 3.39 14.27 6.29
CA VAL A 205 2.82 14.27 7.65
C VAL A 205 1.31 14.33 7.58
N ARG A 206 0.61 13.37 8.17
CA ARG A 206 -0.85 13.31 8.27
C ARG A 206 -1.26 13.17 9.73
N ALA A 207 -1.86 14.20 10.30
CA ALA A 207 -2.39 14.17 11.67
C ALA A 207 -3.91 14.26 11.70
N THR A 208 -4.57 13.44 12.52
CA THR A 208 -6.00 13.57 12.82
C THR A 208 -6.29 14.77 13.72
N GLY A 209 -5.31 15.16 14.53
CA GLY A 209 -5.30 16.37 15.35
C GLY A 209 -4.46 17.48 14.75
N SER A 210 -3.74 18.19 15.60
CA SER A 210 -2.93 19.36 15.25
C SER A 210 -1.50 18.97 14.89
N VAL A 211 -0.86 19.79 14.05
CA VAL A 211 0.56 19.68 13.70
C VAL A 211 1.30 20.90 14.22
N THR A 212 2.34 20.68 15.01
CA THR A 212 3.19 21.76 15.56
C THR A 212 4.63 21.52 15.13
N LEU A 213 5.18 22.42 14.34
CA LEU A 213 6.58 22.43 13.92
C LEU A 213 7.31 23.55 14.65
N LYS A 214 8.24 23.17 15.55
CA LYS A 214 9.09 24.08 16.32
C LYS A 214 10.56 23.77 16.04
N GLY A 215 11.44 24.68 16.46
CA GLY A 215 12.87 24.51 16.25
C GLY A 215 13.24 24.57 14.75
N SER A 216 14.17 23.75 14.32
CA SER A 216 14.62 23.66 12.92
C SER A 216 14.24 22.32 12.29
N SER A 217 12.93 21.98 12.35
CA SER A 217 12.40 20.69 11.91
C SER A 217 11.65 20.81 10.57
N PRO A 218 12.33 20.69 9.40
CA PRO A 218 11.68 20.76 8.11
C PRO A 218 10.85 19.49 7.81
N VAL A 219 9.86 19.66 6.94
CA VAL A 219 9.07 18.56 6.34
C VAL A 219 9.25 18.60 4.83
N ALA A 220 9.82 17.55 4.25
CA ALA A 220 10.09 17.48 2.81
C ALA A 220 8.82 17.19 1.99
N GLY A 221 7.79 16.60 2.57
CA GLY A 221 6.52 16.29 1.92
C GLY A 221 5.41 17.27 2.28
N ASN A 222 4.17 16.77 2.15
CA ASN A 222 2.96 17.52 2.46
C ASN A 222 2.61 17.42 3.95
N VAL A 223 1.92 18.44 4.45
CA VAL A 223 1.36 18.46 5.81
C VAL A 223 -0.16 18.49 5.70
N LEU A 224 -0.83 17.50 6.28
CA LEU A 224 -2.29 17.42 6.37
C LEU A 224 -2.70 17.28 7.84
N ALA A 225 -3.52 18.22 8.34
CA ALA A 225 -3.99 18.20 9.73
C ALA A 225 -5.53 18.30 9.81
N GLY A 226 -6.12 17.49 10.68
CA GLY A 226 -7.53 17.62 11.06
C GLY A 226 -7.79 18.77 12.05
N GLY A 227 -6.76 19.17 12.80
CA GLY A 227 -6.76 20.31 13.72
C GLY A 227 -5.94 21.50 13.22
N ASP A 228 -5.40 22.27 14.15
CA ASP A 228 -4.61 23.46 13.87
C ASP A 228 -3.19 23.11 13.38
N ILE A 229 -2.61 23.97 12.57
CA ILE A 229 -1.22 23.87 12.15
C ILE A 229 -0.45 25.08 12.65
N THR A 230 0.59 24.86 13.44
CA THR A 230 1.45 25.91 13.95
C THR A 230 2.89 25.66 13.53
N ILE A 231 3.49 26.64 12.85
CA ILE A 231 4.90 26.61 12.44
C ILE A 231 5.60 27.80 13.12
N SER A 232 6.46 27.49 14.09
CA SER A 232 7.16 28.50 14.91
C SER A 232 8.64 28.12 15.08
N PRO A 233 9.48 28.39 14.08
CA PRO A 233 10.89 28.05 14.12
C PRO A 233 11.64 28.89 15.14
N SER A 234 12.64 28.30 15.79
CA SER A 234 13.57 29.03 16.69
C SER A 234 14.71 29.70 15.92
N ASP A 235 15.04 29.21 14.74
CA ASP A 235 16.15 29.70 13.89
C ASP A 235 15.67 30.44 12.61
N GLY A 236 14.37 30.62 12.46
CA GLY A 236 13.77 31.32 11.31
C GLY A 236 13.70 30.52 10.00
N VAL A 237 14.10 29.25 9.96
CA VAL A 237 14.31 28.47 8.71
C VAL A 237 13.50 27.17 8.64
N VAL A 238 12.36 27.05 9.30
CA VAL A 238 11.51 25.89 9.04
C VAL A 238 10.92 25.98 7.63
N ARG A 239 11.04 24.88 6.89
CA ARG A 239 10.59 24.75 5.52
C ARG A 239 9.65 23.58 5.40
N VAL A 240 8.49 23.79 4.78
CA VAL A 240 7.65 22.71 4.25
C VAL A 240 7.76 22.77 2.73
N GLU A 241 8.32 21.71 2.13
CA GLU A 241 8.53 21.67 0.67
C GLU A 241 7.25 21.34 -0.08
N GLY A 242 6.35 20.57 0.53
CA GLY A 242 5.04 20.23 0.00
C GLY A 242 3.95 21.25 0.33
N SER A 243 2.72 20.84 0.12
CA SER A 243 1.52 21.62 0.44
C SER A 243 1.12 21.47 1.89
N VAL A 244 0.45 22.50 2.42
CA VAL A 244 -0.10 22.52 3.78
C VAL A 244 -1.62 22.60 3.71
N ASN A 245 -2.30 21.57 4.24
CA ASN A 245 -3.75 21.49 4.26
C ASN A 245 -4.24 21.29 5.71
N GLY A 246 -5.13 22.15 6.19
CA GLY A 246 -5.63 22.10 7.56
C GLY A 246 -7.14 22.34 7.67
N SER A 247 -7.81 21.51 8.46
CA SER A 247 -9.24 21.74 8.78
C SER A 247 -9.44 22.77 9.90
N GLY A 248 -8.43 23.00 10.74
CA GLY A 248 -8.41 24.03 11.79
C GLY A 248 -7.79 25.34 11.32
N ASN A 249 -7.10 26.04 12.23
CA ASN A 249 -6.42 27.30 11.98
C ASN A 249 -4.96 27.09 11.56
N PHE A 250 -4.37 28.07 10.93
CA PHE A 250 -2.96 28.06 10.53
C PHE A 250 -2.21 29.28 11.06
N ALA A 251 -1.13 29.01 11.78
CA ALA A 251 -0.23 30.03 12.28
C ALA A 251 1.19 29.79 11.74
N LEU A 252 1.65 30.66 10.86
CA LEU A 252 3.01 30.69 10.33
C LEU A 252 3.77 31.85 11.01
N GLN A 253 4.51 31.55 12.07
CA GLN A 253 5.24 32.56 12.86
C GLN A 253 6.67 32.78 12.34
N GLY A 254 7.13 31.97 11.42
CA GLY A 254 8.41 32.04 10.73
C GLY A 254 8.51 30.97 9.65
N GLY A 255 9.52 31.05 8.77
CA GLY A 255 9.79 30.03 7.78
C GLY A 255 9.09 30.20 6.44
N HIS A 256 9.18 29.16 5.62
CA HIS A 256 8.78 29.16 4.22
C HIS A 256 7.97 27.91 3.87
N ILE A 257 6.88 28.08 3.14
CA ILE A 257 6.10 27.01 2.53
C ILE A 257 6.32 27.05 1.02
N ALA A 258 6.86 25.96 0.44
CA ALA A 258 7.13 25.89 -1.00
C ALA A 258 5.89 25.45 -1.81
N GLY A 259 4.98 24.70 -1.19
CA GLY A 259 3.72 24.29 -1.81
C GLY A 259 2.56 25.25 -1.60
N ALA A 260 1.35 24.81 -1.94
CA ALA A 260 0.13 25.54 -1.69
C ALA A 260 -0.36 25.38 -0.25
N VAL A 261 -1.07 26.40 0.25
CA VAL A 261 -1.68 26.38 1.58
C VAL A 261 -3.19 26.48 1.45
N ALA A 262 -3.93 25.49 1.98
CA ALA A 262 -5.38 25.50 2.02
C ALA A 262 -5.86 25.22 3.46
N ILE A 263 -6.66 26.13 4.03
CA ILE A 263 -7.05 26.15 5.43
C ILE A 263 -8.55 26.45 5.55
N ASN A 264 -9.29 25.62 6.29
CA ASN A 264 -10.70 25.90 6.54
C ASN A 264 -10.92 27.05 7.53
N GLY A 265 -10.04 27.19 8.52
CA GLY A 265 -10.12 28.17 9.60
C GLY A 265 -9.39 29.48 9.31
N ASP A 266 -8.95 30.14 10.39
CA ASP A 266 -8.22 31.40 10.38
C ASP A 266 -6.76 31.21 9.98
N VAL A 267 -6.15 32.24 9.38
CA VAL A 267 -4.74 32.23 8.99
C VAL A 267 -4.03 33.43 9.63
N SER A 268 -2.91 33.16 10.29
CA SER A 268 -2.00 34.21 10.79
C SER A 268 -0.60 34.02 10.24
N MET A 269 0.04 35.11 9.79
CA MET A 269 1.40 35.09 9.28
C MET A 269 2.24 36.17 9.96
N GLY A 270 3.33 35.74 10.60
CA GLY A 270 4.31 36.58 11.24
C GLY A 270 5.27 37.26 10.29
N HIS A 271 6.24 38.01 10.86
CA HIS A 271 7.27 38.65 10.07
C HIS A 271 8.23 37.66 9.40
N GLY A 272 8.71 37.99 8.20
CA GLY A 272 9.69 37.20 7.48
C GLY A 272 9.18 35.89 6.90
N THR A 273 7.88 35.61 7.02
CA THR A 273 7.26 34.40 6.48
C THR A 273 7.00 34.49 4.97
N SER A 274 6.86 33.35 4.29
CA SER A 274 6.50 33.33 2.88
C SER A 274 5.81 32.03 2.46
N ILE A 275 4.93 32.15 1.46
CA ILE A 275 4.30 31.04 0.74
C ILE A 275 4.64 31.22 -0.75
N ALA A 276 5.24 30.20 -1.36
CA ALA A 276 5.70 30.27 -2.74
C ALA A 276 4.54 30.49 -3.72
N GLY A 277 4.75 31.43 -4.66
CA GLY A 277 3.77 31.73 -5.70
C GLY A 277 2.43 32.26 -5.20
N ASP A 278 2.38 32.76 -3.94
CA ASP A 278 1.17 33.30 -3.31
C ASP A 278 -0.03 32.35 -3.31
N LYS A 279 0.23 31.04 -3.24
CA LYS A 279 -0.79 29.99 -3.30
C LYS A 279 -1.43 29.76 -1.93
N LEU A 280 -2.14 30.76 -1.41
CA LEU A 280 -2.90 30.69 -0.17
C LEU A 280 -4.39 30.68 -0.46
N ASN A 281 -5.13 29.80 0.20
CA ASN A 281 -6.59 29.76 0.20
C ASN A 281 -7.08 29.45 1.62
N TYR A 282 -8.02 30.24 2.15
CA TYR A 282 -8.51 30.04 3.52
C TYR A 282 -9.98 30.45 3.67
N GLY A 283 -10.61 29.95 4.77
CA GLY A 283 -12.04 30.15 4.99
C GLY A 283 -12.37 31.16 6.08
N GLY A 284 -11.49 31.35 7.06
CA GLY A 284 -11.72 32.19 8.23
C GLY A 284 -11.23 33.64 8.08
N ASN A 285 -10.66 34.17 9.16
CA ASN A 285 -10.07 35.49 9.21
C ASN A 285 -8.57 35.45 8.92
N GLY A 286 -8.04 36.52 8.32
CA GLY A 286 -6.62 36.68 8.04
C GLY A 286 -5.97 37.72 8.96
N ALA A 287 -4.83 37.39 9.58
CA ALA A 287 -4.00 38.30 10.36
C ALA A 287 -2.56 38.27 9.83
N PHE A 288 -2.15 39.34 9.15
CA PHE A 288 -0.88 39.40 8.43
C PHE A 288 -0.05 40.57 8.94
N LEU A 289 1.13 40.29 9.51
CA LEU A 289 2.00 41.32 10.11
C LEU A 289 2.84 42.08 9.08
N ASP A 290 3.28 41.41 8.00
CA ASP A 290 4.05 42.06 6.95
C ASP A 290 3.16 42.75 5.91
N ALA A 291 3.53 43.99 5.51
CA ALA A 291 2.81 44.74 4.49
C ALA A 291 2.64 43.96 3.16
N LYS A 292 3.65 43.18 2.75
CA LYS A 292 3.59 42.32 1.55
C LYS A 292 2.51 41.25 1.60
N HIS A 293 2.04 40.86 2.80
CA HIS A 293 1.02 39.83 3.01
C HIS A 293 -0.39 40.40 3.10
N GLN A 294 -0.57 41.74 3.17
CA GLN A 294 -1.90 42.37 3.22
C GLN A 294 -2.76 42.04 1.99
N LYS A 295 -2.11 41.71 0.86
CA LYS A 295 -2.81 41.22 -0.35
C LYS A 295 -3.65 39.96 -0.11
N TYR A 296 -3.30 39.14 0.89
CA TYR A 296 -4.05 37.92 1.22
C TYR A 296 -5.42 38.20 1.85
N LEU A 297 -5.71 39.46 2.21
CA LEU A 297 -7.05 39.90 2.62
C LEU A 297 -8.02 40.03 1.44
N GLU A 298 -7.54 40.02 0.20
CA GLU A 298 -8.39 40.09 -0.98
C GLU A 298 -9.29 38.83 -1.08
N PRO A 299 -10.54 38.97 -1.60
CA PRO A 299 -11.52 37.90 -1.70
C PRO A 299 -11.04 36.64 -2.44
N LYS A 300 -10.12 36.78 -3.40
CA LYS A 300 -9.58 35.66 -4.17
C LYS A 300 -8.81 34.62 -3.34
N TYR A 301 -8.31 35.02 -2.15
CA TYR A 301 -7.62 34.14 -1.21
C TYR A 301 -8.56 33.56 -0.15
N ARG A 302 -9.79 34.10 -0.02
CA ARG A 302 -10.79 33.70 0.96
C ARG A 302 -11.91 32.90 0.30
N THR A 303 -11.55 31.80 -0.38
CA THR A 303 -12.49 31.01 -1.19
C THR A 303 -13.10 29.82 -0.45
N HIS A 304 -12.85 29.68 0.86
CA HIS A 304 -13.37 28.60 1.71
C HIS A 304 -13.12 27.22 1.09
N PRO A 305 -11.90 26.65 1.21
CA PRO A 305 -11.50 25.43 0.49
C PRO A 305 -12.32 24.19 0.83
N LYS A 306 -13.07 24.18 1.95
CA LYS A 306 -13.95 23.07 2.39
C LYS A 306 -13.22 21.73 2.40
N LEU A 307 -12.03 21.70 3.00
CA LEU A 307 -11.28 20.46 3.16
C LEU A 307 -12.07 19.47 4.00
N LEU A 308 -12.06 18.22 3.58
CA LEU A 308 -12.64 17.13 4.36
C LEU A 308 -11.81 16.89 5.62
N PRO A 309 -12.45 16.53 6.74
CA PRO A 309 -11.74 16.19 7.97
C PRO A 309 -10.83 14.96 7.75
N VAL A 310 -9.70 14.96 8.42
CA VAL A 310 -8.83 13.77 8.46
C VAL A 310 -9.49 12.73 9.34
N VAL A 311 -10.01 11.69 8.71
CA VAL A 311 -10.70 10.61 9.41
C VAL A 311 -9.68 9.71 10.12
N GLY A 312 -9.97 9.38 11.38
CA GLY A 312 -9.21 8.41 12.16
C GLY A 312 -9.37 6.99 11.61
N GLN A 313 -8.47 6.13 12.04
CA GLN A 313 -8.45 4.71 11.71
C GLN A 313 -8.32 3.87 12.99
N VAL A 314 -8.54 2.56 12.88
CA VAL A 314 -8.31 1.65 14.00
C VAL A 314 -6.81 1.58 14.31
N CYS A 315 -6.47 1.78 15.58
CA CYS A 315 -5.06 1.73 16.02
C CYS A 315 -4.51 0.30 15.98
N ASP A 316 -5.29 -0.67 16.43
CA ASP A 316 -4.91 -2.09 16.52
C ASP A 316 -5.80 -2.97 15.63
N PRO A 317 -5.62 -2.95 14.29
CA PRO A 317 -6.36 -3.83 13.40
C PRO A 317 -6.05 -5.32 13.57
N LEU A 318 -4.87 -5.69 14.13
CA LEU A 318 -4.49 -7.08 14.36
C LEU A 318 -4.96 -7.64 15.70
N ASN A 319 -5.53 -6.82 16.59
CA ASN A 319 -5.86 -7.23 17.96
C ASN A 319 -4.65 -7.90 18.65
N VAL A 320 -3.54 -7.16 18.76
CA VAL A 320 -2.25 -7.67 19.26
C VAL A 320 -2.35 -8.34 20.64
N ALA A 321 -3.29 -7.92 21.49
CA ALA A 321 -3.53 -8.52 22.80
C ALA A 321 -4.02 -9.98 22.72
N ALA A 322 -4.59 -10.40 21.58
CA ALA A 322 -5.04 -11.76 21.35
C ALA A 322 -3.91 -12.67 20.84
N LEU A 323 -2.86 -12.13 20.21
CA LEU A 323 -1.78 -12.93 19.61
C LEU A 323 -1.12 -13.93 20.59
N PRO A 324 -0.75 -13.56 21.85
CA PRO A 324 -0.18 -14.52 22.78
C PRO A 324 -1.14 -15.67 23.13
N LYS A 325 -2.45 -15.47 23.00
CA LYS A 325 -3.51 -16.43 23.33
C LYS A 325 -3.94 -17.27 22.13
N SER A 326 -3.47 -16.98 20.94
CA SER A 326 -3.81 -17.72 19.71
C SER A 326 -3.23 -19.13 19.71
N PHE A 327 -2.26 -19.41 20.57
CA PHE A 327 -1.60 -20.71 20.66
C PHE A 327 -2.20 -21.54 21.80
N PRO A 328 -2.75 -22.74 21.54
CA PRO A 328 -3.29 -23.59 22.57
C PRO A 328 -2.19 -23.98 23.59
N PRO A 329 -2.39 -23.75 24.90
CA PRO A 329 -1.38 -24.00 25.92
C PRO A 329 -0.87 -25.45 25.94
N ALA A 330 -1.72 -26.40 25.54
CA ALA A 330 -1.38 -27.85 25.57
C ALA A 330 -0.41 -28.27 24.44
N THR A 331 -0.19 -27.42 23.44
CA THR A 331 0.66 -27.77 22.28
C THR A 331 2.06 -27.19 22.33
N LEU A 332 2.30 -26.23 23.24
CA LEU A 332 3.59 -25.58 23.36
C LEU A 332 4.32 -26.04 24.64
N PRO A 333 5.57 -26.54 24.53
CA PRO A 333 6.41 -26.79 25.68
C PRO A 333 6.60 -25.51 26.51
N ILE A 334 6.50 -25.63 27.82
CA ILE A 334 6.77 -24.53 28.75
C ILE A 334 8.28 -24.48 28.99
N ASN A 335 8.92 -23.46 28.46
CA ASN A 335 10.29 -23.13 28.77
C ASN A 335 10.32 -22.05 29.86
N GLY A 336 11.27 -22.12 30.76
CA GLY A 336 11.48 -21.05 31.75
C GLY A 336 12.07 -19.78 31.14
N PRO A 337 12.63 -18.88 31.96
CA PRO A 337 13.36 -17.73 31.50
C PRO A 337 14.60 -18.15 30.72
N LEU A 338 14.80 -17.57 29.52
CA LEU A 338 16.05 -17.73 28.78
C LEU A 338 16.97 -16.57 29.09
N THR A 339 18.08 -16.86 29.75
CA THR A 339 19.12 -15.88 30.04
C THR A 339 20.42 -16.29 29.37
N LEU A 340 20.91 -15.47 28.46
CA LEU A 340 22.24 -15.59 27.87
C LEU A 340 23.19 -14.64 28.59
N GLY A 341 24.13 -15.23 29.32
CA GLY A 341 25.18 -14.49 30.01
C GLY A 341 26.27 -14.01 29.05
N ALA A 342 27.24 -13.31 29.59
CA ALA A 342 28.35 -12.77 28.82
C ALA A 342 29.03 -13.84 27.94
N THR A 343 29.27 -13.52 26.67
CA THR A 343 29.93 -14.37 25.66
C THR A 343 29.21 -15.65 25.30
N GLN A 344 28.01 -15.90 25.82
CA GLN A 344 27.22 -17.08 25.44
C GLN A 344 26.59 -16.87 24.05
N GLN A 345 26.68 -17.94 23.24
CA GLN A 345 26.12 -17.97 21.91
C GLN A 345 25.09 -19.07 21.80
N MET A 346 23.90 -18.77 21.31
CA MET A 346 22.84 -19.72 21.07
C MET A 346 22.35 -19.66 19.63
N VAL A 347 22.08 -20.81 19.05
CA VAL A 347 21.42 -20.90 17.74
C VAL A 347 20.10 -21.63 17.92
N LEU A 348 19.00 -20.97 17.64
CA LEU A 348 17.66 -21.55 17.56
C LEU A 348 17.29 -21.82 16.11
N THR A 349 16.69 -23.00 15.88
CA THR A 349 16.36 -23.45 14.52
C THR A 349 14.95 -24.04 14.49
N THR A 350 14.40 -24.25 13.33
CA THR A 350 13.11 -24.93 13.15
C THR A 350 13.18 -26.44 13.50
N ASP A 351 14.38 -27.03 13.46
CA ASP A 351 14.66 -28.40 13.95
C ASP A 351 15.51 -28.31 15.22
N PRO A 352 14.95 -28.60 16.40
CA PRO A 352 15.66 -28.45 17.67
C PRO A 352 16.91 -29.33 17.77
N SER A 353 17.02 -30.42 16.99
CA SER A 353 18.21 -31.27 16.96
C SER A 353 19.45 -30.58 16.39
N THR A 354 19.24 -29.50 15.60
CA THR A 354 20.30 -28.69 14.97
C THR A 354 20.62 -27.41 15.75
N GLY A 355 19.89 -27.14 16.82
CA GLY A 355 20.17 -26.04 17.74
C GLY A 355 21.49 -26.23 18.48
N SER A 356 22.15 -25.15 18.84
CA SER A 356 23.43 -25.23 19.55
C SER A 356 23.59 -24.14 20.60
N VAL A 357 24.36 -24.48 21.65
CA VAL A 357 24.79 -23.50 22.66
C VAL A 357 26.31 -23.61 22.82
N THR A 358 26.97 -22.49 22.65
CA THR A 358 28.40 -22.33 22.89
C THR A 358 28.62 -21.36 24.03
N SER A 359 29.48 -21.69 24.95
CA SER A 359 29.84 -20.83 26.08
C SER A 359 31.31 -20.99 26.40
N SER A 360 31.99 -19.89 26.64
CA SER A 360 33.36 -19.88 27.16
C SER A 360 33.42 -20.29 28.63
N ASN A 361 32.28 -20.21 29.34
CA ASN A 361 32.13 -20.62 30.73
C ASN A 361 31.46 -22.01 30.83
N GLN A 362 31.73 -22.76 31.90
CA GLN A 362 31.21 -24.12 32.08
C GLN A 362 29.67 -24.19 32.24
N GLN A 363 29.02 -23.08 32.56
CA GLN A 363 27.57 -23.01 32.74
C GLN A 363 26.88 -22.67 31.42
N LYS A 364 26.33 -23.65 30.73
CA LYS A 364 25.56 -23.47 29.52
C LYS A 364 24.06 -23.39 29.84
N PRO A 365 23.32 -22.40 29.31
CA PRO A 365 21.86 -22.45 29.37
C PRO A 365 21.33 -23.63 28.58
N GLY A 366 20.24 -24.25 29.04
CA GLY A 366 19.56 -25.28 28.27
C GLY A 366 18.97 -24.71 26.96
N LEU A 367 18.96 -25.52 25.92
CA LEU A 367 18.20 -25.18 24.72
C LEU A 367 16.70 -25.26 25.04
N PRO A 368 15.92 -24.25 24.73
CA PRO A 368 14.46 -24.34 24.83
C PRO A 368 13.90 -25.32 23.81
N PHE A 369 12.76 -25.93 24.12
CA PHE A 369 12.06 -26.85 23.23
C PHE A 369 10.98 -26.11 22.47
N PRO A 370 10.92 -26.23 21.14
CA PRO A 370 9.85 -25.61 20.35
C PRO A 370 8.60 -26.49 20.34
N GLY A 371 7.47 -25.82 20.08
CA GLY A 371 6.23 -26.44 19.63
C GLY A 371 5.88 -26.00 18.21
N LYS A 372 4.75 -26.48 17.71
CA LYS A 372 4.17 -26.07 16.45
C LYS A 372 2.85 -25.36 16.71
N GLY A 373 2.57 -24.36 15.90
CA GLY A 373 1.31 -23.62 15.93
C GLY A 373 1.11 -22.82 14.67
N GLU A 374 -0.13 -22.39 14.44
CA GLU A 374 -0.48 -21.57 13.30
C GLU A 374 -0.46 -20.07 13.69
N LEU A 375 0.20 -19.26 12.89
CA LEU A 375 0.20 -17.81 13.02
C LEU A 375 0.11 -17.19 11.62
N PHE A 376 -0.84 -16.28 11.44
CA PHE A 376 -1.10 -15.61 10.16
C PHE A 376 -1.30 -16.60 8.99
N GLY A 377 -2.07 -17.69 9.24
CA GLY A 377 -2.38 -18.70 8.24
C GLY A 377 -1.20 -19.60 7.86
N LYS A 378 -0.08 -19.57 8.61
CA LYS A 378 1.11 -20.39 8.35
C LYS A 378 1.51 -21.18 9.59
N GLU A 379 1.87 -22.46 9.41
CA GLU A 379 2.47 -23.25 10.49
C GLU A 379 3.85 -22.69 10.83
N GLN A 380 4.08 -22.45 12.11
CA GLN A 380 5.30 -21.85 12.65
C GLN A 380 5.95 -22.75 13.69
N THR A 381 7.27 -22.65 13.80
CA THR A 381 8.03 -23.20 14.94
C THR A 381 8.08 -22.17 16.05
N ILE A 382 7.50 -22.51 17.21
CA ILE A 382 7.26 -21.57 18.30
C ILE A 382 8.06 -21.98 19.53
N TYR A 383 8.92 -21.08 19.99
CA TYR A 383 9.59 -21.20 21.30
C TYR A 383 8.84 -20.29 22.28
N LYS A 384 8.15 -20.90 23.25
CA LYS A 384 7.49 -20.18 24.32
C LYS A 384 8.45 -20.02 25.51
N LEU A 385 8.76 -18.76 25.86
CA LEU A 385 9.67 -18.37 26.92
C LEU A 385 8.92 -17.57 28.00
N ASP A 386 9.32 -17.69 29.25
CA ASP A 386 8.85 -16.81 30.31
C ASP A 386 9.40 -15.39 30.11
N SER A 387 10.70 -15.26 29.87
CA SER A 387 11.38 -14.01 29.53
C SER A 387 12.62 -14.30 28.67
N LEU A 388 13.12 -13.27 27.98
CA LEU A 388 14.38 -13.35 27.24
C LEU A 388 15.30 -12.20 27.71
N ASN A 389 16.43 -12.57 28.33
CA ASN A 389 17.43 -11.63 28.80
C ASN A 389 18.79 -11.92 28.15
N MET A 390 19.39 -10.93 27.52
CA MET A 390 20.69 -11.06 26.89
C MET A 390 21.68 -10.08 27.54
N GLY A 391 22.71 -10.63 28.17
CA GLY A 391 23.80 -9.88 28.79
C GLY A 391 24.87 -9.45 27.77
N ALA A 392 25.90 -8.76 28.27
CA ALA A 392 26.98 -8.24 27.44
C ALA A 392 27.64 -9.33 26.57
N ASP A 393 27.88 -9.02 25.28
CA ASP A 393 28.54 -9.89 24.29
C ASP A 393 27.85 -11.25 24.04
N ALA A 394 26.63 -11.44 24.54
CA ALA A 394 25.82 -12.61 24.20
C ALA A 394 25.31 -12.52 22.76
N SER A 395 25.15 -13.68 22.12
CA SER A 395 24.55 -13.73 20.78
C SER A 395 23.46 -14.79 20.66
N LEU A 396 22.37 -14.43 20.01
CA LEU A 396 21.28 -15.32 19.64
C LEU A 396 21.11 -15.28 18.13
N THR A 397 21.28 -16.42 17.48
CA THR A 397 21.11 -16.58 16.04
C THR A 397 19.88 -17.42 15.73
N ILE A 398 19.05 -16.93 14.82
CA ILE A 398 17.83 -17.60 14.36
C ILE A 398 18.07 -18.18 12.97
N LYS A 399 17.71 -19.45 12.76
CA LYS A 399 17.77 -20.15 11.47
C LYS A 399 16.42 -20.79 11.16
N GLY A 400 15.86 -20.47 10.00
CA GLY A 400 14.50 -20.84 9.58
C GLY A 400 13.46 -19.88 10.14
N ASP A 401 12.18 -20.22 9.96
CA ASP A 401 11.07 -19.36 10.37
C ASP A 401 10.66 -19.69 11.82
N VAL A 402 10.97 -18.77 12.72
CA VAL A 402 10.84 -18.96 14.17
C VAL A 402 9.96 -17.88 14.78
N VAL A 403 9.07 -18.30 15.67
CA VAL A 403 8.32 -17.41 16.58
C VAL A 403 8.89 -17.55 18.00
N LEU A 404 9.24 -16.43 18.61
CA LEU A 404 9.51 -16.35 20.05
C LEU A 404 8.31 -15.74 20.75
N LEU A 405 7.58 -16.53 21.50
CA LEU A 405 6.47 -16.09 22.34
C LEU A 405 7.00 -15.87 23.77
N ILE A 406 7.04 -14.62 24.20
CA ILE A 406 7.64 -14.19 25.47
C ILE A 406 6.54 -13.65 26.39
N ASP A 407 6.28 -14.36 27.49
CA ASP A 407 5.19 -14.05 28.42
C ASP A 407 5.48 -12.82 29.29
N LYS A 408 6.76 -12.49 29.54
CA LYS A 408 7.22 -11.31 30.28
C LYS A 408 8.14 -10.43 29.42
N ASP A 409 9.24 -9.97 29.97
CA ASP A 409 10.08 -8.96 29.33
C ASP A 409 11.10 -9.56 28.34
N PHE A 410 11.39 -8.79 27.31
CA PHE A 410 12.51 -8.99 26.40
C PHE A 410 13.55 -7.88 26.63
N THR A 411 14.72 -8.24 27.14
CA THR A 411 15.76 -7.29 27.50
C THR A 411 17.07 -7.62 26.83
N MET A 412 17.68 -6.62 26.20
CA MET A 412 19.03 -6.69 25.65
C MET A 412 19.85 -5.51 26.18
N THR A 413 20.91 -5.79 26.92
CA THR A 413 21.76 -4.77 27.52
C THR A 413 23.23 -5.09 27.28
N GLY A 414 24.01 -4.10 26.82
CA GLY A 414 25.40 -4.30 26.41
C GLY A 414 25.53 -4.65 24.94
N SER A 415 26.75 -4.97 24.50
CA SER A 415 27.08 -5.23 23.08
C SER A 415 26.61 -6.63 22.62
N ASN A 416 25.37 -6.98 22.89
CA ASN A 416 24.81 -8.28 22.50
C ASN A 416 24.11 -8.20 21.13
N LYS A 417 23.95 -9.37 20.50
CA LYS A 417 23.41 -9.46 19.13
C LYS A 417 22.32 -10.51 19.02
N LEU A 418 21.21 -10.12 18.41
CA LEU A 418 20.19 -11.01 17.89
C LEU A 418 20.24 -10.95 16.37
N THR A 419 20.56 -12.06 15.73
CA THR A 419 20.77 -12.11 14.28
C THR A 419 19.86 -13.14 13.64
N VAL A 420 19.14 -12.76 12.58
CA VAL A 420 18.37 -13.68 11.74
C VAL A 420 19.19 -14.01 10.51
N SER A 421 19.39 -15.32 10.28
CA SER A 421 20.17 -15.81 9.14
C SER A 421 19.47 -15.55 7.81
N GLU A 422 20.21 -15.59 6.73
CA GLU A 422 19.64 -15.44 5.38
C GLU A 422 18.57 -16.53 5.12
N GLY A 423 17.47 -16.14 4.45
CA GLY A 423 16.35 -17.05 4.18
C GLY A 423 15.52 -17.43 5.41
N SER A 424 15.73 -16.76 6.53
CA SER A 424 15.04 -17.00 7.80
C SER A 424 14.19 -15.82 8.21
N SER A 425 13.23 -16.05 9.11
CA SER A 425 12.42 -14.98 9.72
C SER A 425 12.26 -15.17 11.22
N LEU A 426 12.09 -14.04 11.92
CA LEU A 426 11.82 -14.01 13.35
C LEU A 426 10.58 -13.18 13.63
N ILE A 427 9.62 -13.79 14.31
CA ILE A 427 8.48 -13.11 14.90
C ILE A 427 8.63 -13.13 16.41
N LEU A 428 8.74 -11.95 17.01
CA LEU A 428 8.73 -11.76 18.46
C LEU A 428 7.33 -11.33 18.90
N ILE A 429 6.67 -12.07 19.77
CA ILE A 429 5.41 -11.70 20.43
C ILE A 429 5.71 -11.55 21.90
N VAL A 430 5.65 -10.32 22.42
CA VAL A 430 6.09 -9.98 23.77
C VAL A 430 4.91 -9.42 24.57
N SER A 431 4.57 -10.08 25.69
CA SER A 431 3.49 -9.63 26.58
C SER A 431 3.98 -8.63 27.64
N GLY A 432 5.27 -8.61 27.94
CA GLY A 432 5.93 -7.62 28.81
C GLY A 432 6.61 -6.49 28.03
N LYS A 433 7.61 -5.88 28.64
CA LYS A 433 8.37 -4.80 28.05
C LYS A 433 9.44 -5.30 27.09
N VAL A 434 9.73 -4.47 26.09
CA VAL A 434 10.88 -4.61 25.19
C VAL A 434 11.88 -3.50 25.52
N ASP A 435 13.01 -3.83 26.12
CA ASP A 435 14.07 -2.86 26.47
C ASP A 435 15.38 -3.24 25.76
N LEU A 436 15.71 -2.44 24.74
CA LEU A 436 16.91 -2.61 23.93
C LEU A 436 17.84 -1.42 24.15
N GLY A 437 19.02 -1.69 24.69
CA GLY A 437 19.92 -0.60 25.06
C GLY A 437 21.40 -0.93 25.05
N ALA A 438 22.21 0.06 25.33
CA ALA A 438 23.65 -0.05 25.56
C ALA A 438 24.45 -0.71 24.43
N GLY A 439 24.07 -0.50 23.15
CA GLY A 439 24.77 -1.07 21.99
C GLY A 439 24.32 -2.48 21.59
N ALA A 440 23.16 -2.90 22.09
CA ALA A 440 22.49 -4.10 21.59
C ALA A 440 22.22 -3.95 20.09
N GLU A 441 22.23 -5.05 19.34
CA GLU A 441 21.98 -5.08 17.90
C GLU A 441 20.93 -6.16 17.58
N VAL A 442 19.86 -5.75 16.88
CA VAL A 442 18.87 -6.69 16.35
C VAL A 442 18.86 -6.52 14.83
N THR A 443 19.32 -7.54 14.11
CA THR A 443 19.54 -7.45 12.68
C THR A 443 19.21 -8.75 11.95
N ALA A 444 18.95 -8.66 10.66
CA ALA A 444 18.84 -9.80 9.75
C ALA A 444 19.96 -9.74 8.70
N ALA A 445 20.46 -10.88 8.30
CA ALA A 445 21.46 -10.99 7.23
C ALA A 445 20.94 -10.43 5.91
N LYS A 446 19.64 -10.57 5.65
CA LYS A 446 18.91 -9.87 4.60
C LYS A 446 17.76 -9.09 5.22
N GLN A 447 17.77 -7.79 5.08
CA GLN A 447 16.74 -6.90 5.61
C GLN A 447 15.48 -6.90 4.72
N GLY A 448 14.41 -6.28 5.21
CA GLY A 448 13.16 -6.14 4.49
C GLY A 448 12.28 -7.38 4.55
N LEU A 449 11.87 -7.88 3.39
CA LEU A 449 10.96 -9.03 3.29
C LEU A 449 11.71 -10.31 2.95
N THR A 450 11.25 -11.42 3.53
CA THR A 450 11.60 -12.77 3.09
C THR A 450 11.03 -13.07 1.71
N ALA A 451 11.43 -14.19 1.10
CA ALA A 451 10.83 -14.65 -0.15
C ALA A 451 9.30 -14.90 -0.04
N GLY A 452 8.82 -15.19 1.16
CA GLY A 452 7.38 -15.36 1.46
C GLY A 452 6.61 -14.07 1.71
N GLY A 453 7.24 -12.89 1.53
CA GLY A 453 6.57 -11.59 1.69
C GLY A 453 6.40 -11.15 3.15
N THR A 454 6.91 -11.90 4.13
CA THR A 454 6.89 -11.52 5.56
C THR A 454 8.12 -10.71 5.92
N PRO A 455 8.07 -9.75 6.87
CA PRO A 455 9.27 -9.08 7.34
C PRO A 455 10.29 -10.07 7.92
N ALA A 456 11.56 -9.84 7.65
CA ALA A 456 12.64 -10.69 8.20
C ALA A 456 12.64 -10.69 9.73
N ILE A 457 12.32 -9.55 10.36
CA ILE A 457 12.10 -9.43 11.80
C ILE A 457 10.82 -8.64 12.05
N SER A 458 9.92 -9.20 12.85
CA SER A 458 8.72 -8.54 13.35
C SER A 458 8.66 -8.58 14.86
N ILE A 459 8.29 -7.48 15.49
CA ILE A 459 8.09 -7.40 16.95
C ILE A 459 6.66 -6.96 17.22
N TYR A 460 5.87 -7.81 17.83
CA TYR A 460 4.50 -7.53 18.26
C TYR A 460 4.48 -7.40 19.79
N SER A 461 4.16 -6.20 20.30
CA SER A 461 4.04 -5.96 21.74
C SER A 461 2.57 -6.00 22.15
N ALA A 462 2.20 -6.99 22.94
CA ALA A 462 0.89 -7.09 23.59
C ALA A 462 0.82 -6.32 24.92
N TYR A 463 1.90 -5.68 25.33
CA TYR A 463 1.97 -4.87 26.55
C TYR A 463 1.13 -3.61 26.42
N SER A 464 0.29 -3.34 27.42
CA SER A 464 -0.63 -2.16 27.42
C SER A 464 -0.26 -1.09 28.45
N GLY A 465 0.86 -1.26 29.17
CA GLY A 465 1.35 -0.27 30.13
C GLY A 465 2.17 0.85 29.51
N LYS A 466 2.70 1.73 30.33
CA LYS A 466 3.59 2.82 29.89
C LYS A 466 4.99 2.31 29.55
N ASP A 467 5.65 2.99 28.59
CA ASP A 467 7.05 2.73 28.21
C ASP A 467 7.30 1.26 27.90
N GLY A 468 6.43 0.65 27.08
CA GLY A 468 6.51 -0.77 26.79
C GLY A 468 7.59 -1.13 25.78
N VAL A 469 7.98 -0.19 24.90
CA VAL A 469 9.09 -0.39 23.97
C VAL A 469 10.10 0.73 24.14
N LYS A 470 11.33 0.36 24.45
CA LYS A 470 12.42 1.33 24.64
C LYS A 470 13.63 0.95 23.79
N LEU A 471 14.09 1.89 23.00
CA LEU A 471 15.33 1.83 22.23
C LEU A 471 16.26 2.94 22.74
N SER A 472 17.41 2.55 23.30
CA SER A 472 18.31 3.49 23.95
C SER A 472 19.78 3.24 23.61
N GLY A 473 20.63 4.25 23.87
CA GLY A 473 22.04 4.19 23.50
C GLY A 473 22.27 4.34 21.99
N ASN A 474 23.15 3.53 21.44
CA ASN A 474 23.46 3.48 19.99
C ASN A 474 22.92 2.22 19.31
N THR A 475 21.83 1.69 19.82
CA THR A 475 21.22 0.42 19.38
C THR A 475 20.58 0.54 18.01
N PRO A 476 21.05 -0.18 16.97
CA PRO A 476 20.30 -0.35 15.72
C PRO A 476 19.29 -1.47 15.86
N LEU A 477 18.03 -1.19 15.50
CA LEU A 477 16.95 -2.16 15.44
C LEU A 477 16.42 -2.25 14.01
N TYR A 478 16.62 -3.39 13.36
CA TYR A 478 16.07 -3.66 12.02
C TYR A 478 14.82 -4.53 12.15
N ALA A 479 13.64 -3.89 12.19
CA ALA A 479 12.40 -4.62 12.41
C ALA A 479 11.16 -3.87 11.94
N ALA A 480 10.10 -4.63 11.62
CA ALA A 480 8.73 -4.14 11.61
C ALA A 480 8.17 -4.22 13.04
N LEU A 481 7.91 -3.07 13.66
CA LEU A 481 7.49 -2.98 15.06
C LEU A 481 6.02 -2.62 15.17
N TYR A 482 5.26 -3.46 15.89
CA TYR A 482 3.82 -3.30 16.09
C TYR A 482 3.49 -3.30 17.59
N ALA A 483 3.27 -2.12 18.15
CA ALA A 483 3.04 -1.90 19.58
C ALA A 483 1.88 -0.90 19.84
N PRO A 484 0.68 -1.12 19.26
CA PRO A 484 -0.42 -0.13 19.26
C PRO A 484 -0.98 0.14 20.64
N LEU A 485 -0.72 -0.71 21.63
CA LEU A 485 -1.25 -0.60 22.99
C LEU A 485 -0.32 0.15 23.95
N THR A 486 0.93 0.42 23.56
CA THR A 486 1.95 1.00 24.43
C THR A 486 2.78 2.07 23.73
N GLU A 487 3.48 2.84 24.56
CA GLU A 487 4.40 3.88 24.10
C GLU A 487 5.73 3.28 23.65
N MET A 488 6.27 3.82 22.55
CA MET A 488 7.64 3.58 22.12
C MET A 488 8.50 4.83 22.38
N LYS A 489 9.67 4.58 22.97
CA LYS A 489 10.70 5.62 23.20
C LYS A 489 11.97 5.31 22.43
N ILE A 490 12.45 6.28 21.68
CA ILE A 490 13.80 6.27 21.10
C ILE A 490 14.62 7.34 21.81
N SER A 491 15.73 6.94 22.41
CA SER A 491 16.64 7.83 23.12
C SER A 491 18.10 7.46 22.85
N GLY A 492 18.97 8.45 22.74
CA GLY A 492 20.36 8.23 22.32
C GLY A 492 20.54 8.41 20.82
N SER A 493 21.45 7.67 20.21
CA SER A 493 21.81 7.76 18.79
C SER A 493 21.45 6.50 17.97
N GLY A 494 20.84 5.49 18.61
CA GLY A 494 20.34 4.32 17.92
C GLY A 494 19.09 4.64 17.10
N GLY A 495 18.81 3.83 16.09
CA GLY A 495 17.68 4.05 15.19
C GLY A 495 16.88 2.78 14.93
N LEU A 496 15.62 2.96 14.57
CA LEU A 496 14.78 1.90 13.99
C LEU A 496 14.91 1.94 12.47
N TYR A 497 15.39 0.84 11.90
CA TYR A 497 15.45 0.59 10.45
C TYR A 497 14.32 -0.34 10.08
N GLY A 498 13.21 0.23 9.59
CA GLY A 498 12.00 -0.52 9.34
C GLY A 498 10.76 0.34 9.40
N ALA A 499 9.70 -0.15 10.05
CA ALA A 499 8.46 0.58 10.24
C ALA A 499 7.96 0.45 11.67
N VAL A 500 7.20 1.42 12.15
CA VAL A 500 6.62 1.37 13.49
C VAL A 500 5.15 1.76 13.51
N ARG A 501 4.37 0.98 14.25
CA ARG A 501 3.05 1.34 14.70
C ARG A 501 3.02 1.26 16.22
N ALA A 502 2.82 2.37 16.90
CA ALA A 502 2.80 2.45 18.36
C ALA A 502 1.64 3.31 18.86
N LYS A 503 1.25 3.17 20.13
CA LYS A 503 0.25 4.04 20.75
C LYS A 503 0.73 5.49 20.72
N HIS A 504 1.92 5.74 21.26
CA HIS A 504 2.68 6.99 21.17
C HIS A 504 4.10 6.70 20.72
N LEU A 505 4.68 7.58 19.91
CA LEU A 505 6.11 7.57 19.63
C LEU A 505 6.75 8.84 20.18
N THR A 506 7.76 8.66 21.01
CA THR A 506 8.58 9.75 21.53
C THR A 506 10.04 9.54 21.14
N GLU A 507 10.66 10.54 20.55
CA GLU A 507 12.09 10.56 20.23
C GLU A 507 12.73 11.76 20.94
N SER A 508 13.85 11.53 21.61
CA SER A 508 14.53 12.55 22.41
C SER A 508 16.06 12.57 22.24
N GLY A 509 16.59 11.82 21.29
CA GLY A 509 18.02 11.73 21.03
C GLY A 509 18.42 12.20 19.64
N ALA A 510 19.46 11.58 19.10
CA ALA A 510 19.91 11.73 17.71
C ALA A 510 19.52 10.51 16.83
N GLY A 511 18.88 9.51 17.42
CA GLY A 511 18.34 8.37 16.70
C GLY A 511 17.08 8.74 15.93
N GLY A 512 16.66 7.88 15.01
CA GLY A 512 15.52 8.17 14.16
C GLY A 512 14.77 6.93 13.72
N VAL A 513 13.85 7.12 12.78
CA VAL A 513 13.18 6.02 12.07
C VAL A 513 13.55 6.09 10.60
N HIS A 514 14.21 5.05 10.12
CA HIS A 514 14.62 4.88 8.74
C HIS A 514 13.70 3.86 8.09
N TYR A 515 12.66 4.34 7.42
CA TYR A 515 11.60 3.50 6.86
C TYR A 515 12.15 2.61 5.75
N ASP A 516 12.00 1.31 5.90
CA ASP A 516 12.25 0.38 4.81
C ASP A 516 11.01 0.27 3.89
N GLU A 517 11.09 0.86 2.71
CA GLU A 517 10.00 0.90 1.72
C GLU A 517 9.54 -0.51 1.28
N ALA A 518 10.39 -1.53 1.42
CA ALA A 518 10.00 -2.91 1.16
C ALA A 518 8.88 -3.39 2.08
N LEU A 519 8.84 -2.93 3.34
CA LEU A 519 7.82 -3.30 4.33
C LEU A 519 6.41 -2.81 3.97
N GLY A 520 6.30 -1.80 3.11
CA GLY A 520 5.01 -1.35 2.59
C GLY A 520 4.25 -2.41 1.78
N MET A 521 4.92 -3.51 1.41
CA MET A 521 4.32 -4.65 0.72
C MET A 521 4.28 -5.92 1.59
N ALA A 522 4.52 -5.80 2.90
CA ALA A 522 4.52 -6.94 3.81
C ALA A 522 3.16 -7.63 3.85
N ASP A 523 3.13 -8.94 3.57
CA ASP A 523 1.95 -9.78 3.72
C ASP A 523 1.97 -10.43 5.12
N LEU A 524 1.08 -10.00 5.98
CA LEU A 524 0.93 -10.55 7.34
C LEU A 524 -0.07 -11.71 7.43
N GLY A 525 -0.52 -12.22 6.31
CA GLY A 525 -1.09 -13.58 6.17
C GLY A 525 -2.55 -13.79 6.58
N ASP A 526 -3.17 -13.02 7.43
CA ASP A 526 -4.47 -13.39 8.02
C ASP A 526 -5.62 -12.42 7.75
N ASP A 527 -5.43 -11.40 6.96
CA ASP A 527 -6.54 -10.57 6.56
C ASP A 527 -6.80 -10.72 5.07
N GLN A 528 -7.96 -11.24 4.81
CA GLN A 528 -8.59 -11.14 3.51
C GLN A 528 -8.72 -9.65 3.21
N GLY A 529 -7.65 -9.06 2.67
CA GLY A 529 -7.75 -7.74 2.07
C GLY A 529 -8.99 -7.70 1.19
N PRO A 530 -9.48 -6.53 0.82
CA PRO A 530 -10.66 -6.44 -0.03
C PRO A 530 -10.46 -7.39 -1.22
N PRO A 531 -11.49 -8.12 -1.62
CA PRO A 531 -11.36 -9.12 -2.67
C PRO A 531 -10.67 -8.48 -3.87
N PRO A 532 -9.72 -9.18 -4.51
CA PRO A 532 -9.00 -8.64 -5.63
C PRO A 532 -9.97 -8.19 -6.71
N THR A 533 -9.78 -6.99 -7.23
CA THR A 533 -10.67 -6.43 -8.25
C THR A 533 -10.10 -6.66 -9.64
N LEU A 534 -10.93 -7.23 -10.50
CA LEU A 534 -10.62 -7.37 -11.92
C LEU A 534 -11.21 -6.17 -12.67
N ALA A 535 -10.35 -5.29 -13.17
CA ALA A 535 -10.76 -4.11 -13.91
C ALA A 535 -10.59 -4.32 -15.42
N LEU A 536 -11.64 -4.03 -16.19
CA LEU A 536 -11.55 -3.93 -17.63
C LEU A 536 -10.92 -2.58 -17.99
N ARG A 537 -9.79 -2.59 -18.71
CA ARG A 537 -9.02 -1.40 -19.09
C ARG A 537 -9.23 -0.98 -20.52
N GLN A 538 -9.39 -1.94 -21.41
CA GLN A 538 -9.63 -1.70 -22.83
C GLN A 538 -10.66 -2.69 -23.35
N TRP A 539 -11.47 -2.22 -24.28
CA TRP A 539 -12.51 -3.00 -24.95
C TRP A 539 -12.76 -2.41 -26.34
N HIS A 540 -12.43 -3.13 -27.39
CA HIS A 540 -12.66 -2.66 -28.74
C HIS A 540 -12.76 -3.82 -29.74
N PHE A 541 -13.65 -3.67 -30.72
CA PHE A 541 -13.70 -4.59 -31.85
C PHE A 541 -12.51 -4.37 -32.78
N VAL A 542 -11.94 -5.45 -33.27
CA VAL A 542 -10.93 -5.43 -34.32
C VAL A 542 -11.66 -5.22 -35.65
N GLN A 543 -11.25 -4.19 -36.41
CA GLN A 543 -11.82 -3.90 -37.74
C GLN A 543 -11.32 -4.85 -38.79
#